data_55e84badd4429d1de12e7f6a74b64080
#
_entry.id   55e84badd4429d1de12e7f6a74b64080
#
_cell.length_a   1.000
_cell.length_b   1.000
_cell.length_c   1.000
_cell.angle_alpha   90.00
_cell.angle_beta   90.00
_cell.angle_gamma   90.00
#
_symmetry.space_group_name_H-M   'P 1'
#
loop_
_entity.id
_entity.type
_entity.pdbx_description
1 polymer ?
#
loop_
_entity_poly.entity_id
_entity_poly.type
_entity_poly.pdbx_seq_one_letter_code
_entity_poly.pdbx_strand_id
1 'polypeptide(L)'
;MDNFILKNENSIYYECSFSCDNAIFLNLGSEKFFITDARYTIEAKEYAKNCEVIESANLIDSAKEILKKNSIKSITFDPNDFTFFEYKNIVKDLDIEFVEEINFSKTKRLIKSDYEIKLLKKASSLGKDGFKEFAKYIKNSGFKKSEKELYFNAYKFMSQKGELETSFNPIVAINENAAKPHALPTNKRLKKDDLILVDAGVKYKRYCSDRTCTSVANFDNFNFERKQTFKNKKHQKIYDIVLKAQEKSIKEARAGMKACDVDKIARDFISPSFTILAFELPLKL
;
A
#
# COMPACT_ATOMS: atom_id res chain seq x y z
N MET A 1 24.04 -11.58 -9.30
CA MET A 1 23.04 -10.91 -10.13
C MET A 1 23.75 -9.77 -10.77
N ASP A 2 23.71 -9.79 -11.85
CA ASP A 2 24.03 -9.11 -13.01
C ASP A 2 23.64 -7.62 -12.94
N ASN A 3 24.11 -6.87 -13.89
CA ASN A 3 23.90 -5.45 -13.96
C ASN A 3 22.41 -5.12 -14.14
N PHE A 4 21.90 -4.13 -13.40
CA PHE A 4 20.54 -3.65 -13.58
C PHE A 4 20.41 -2.14 -13.31
N ILE A 5 19.39 -1.54 -13.91
CA ILE A 5 18.99 -0.15 -13.72
C ILE A 5 17.58 -0.07 -13.17
N LEU A 6 17.37 0.80 -12.17
CA LEU A 6 16.08 1.04 -11.55
C LEU A 6 15.71 2.52 -11.58
N LYS A 7 14.41 2.78 -11.70
CA LYS A 7 13.83 4.11 -11.59
C LYS A 7 12.65 4.14 -10.61
N ASN A 8 12.03 3.00 -10.35
CA ASN A 8 10.94 2.89 -9.40
C ASN A 8 11.42 3.13 -7.95
N GLU A 9 10.80 4.08 -7.25
CA GLU A 9 11.18 4.47 -5.89
C GLU A 9 11.23 3.30 -4.90
N ASN A 10 10.24 2.39 -4.94
CA ASN A 10 10.21 1.26 -4.01
C ASN A 10 11.33 0.25 -4.29
N SER A 11 11.69 0.10 -5.57
CA SER A 11 12.78 -0.75 -6.00
C SER A 11 14.13 -0.17 -5.58
N ILE A 12 14.32 1.13 -5.77
CA ILE A 12 15.53 1.86 -5.35
C ILE A 12 15.67 1.79 -3.81
N TYR A 13 14.59 2.09 -3.08
CA TYR A 13 14.61 2.01 -1.62
C TYR A 13 14.98 0.61 -1.10
N TYR A 14 14.51 -0.44 -1.76
CA TYR A 14 14.86 -1.82 -1.41
C TYR A 14 16.37 -2.08 -1.55
N GLU A 15 17.02 -1.51 -2.56
CA GLU A 15 18.47 -1.73 -2.82
C GLU A 15 19.38 -0.87 -1.92
N CYS A 16 18.98 0.37 -1.61
CA CYS A 16 19.87 1.29 -0.90
C CYS A 16 19.25 2.00 0.32
N SER A 17 18.05 1.64 0.74
CA SER A 17 17.35 2.21 1.92
C SER A 17 16.97 3.69 1.80
N PHE A 18 17.12 4.30 0.63
CA PHE A 18 16.70 5.66 0.31
C PHE A 18 16.07 5.71 -1.09
N SER A 19 15.16 6.63 -1.33
CA SER A 19 14.62 6.94 -2.66
C SER A 19 13.94 8.30 -2.67
N CYS A 20 13.87 8.90 -3.84
CA CYS A 20 13.15 10.14 -4.11
C CYS A 20 12.48 10.06 -5.49
N ASP A 21 11.65 11.04 -5.82
CA ASP A 21 10.88 11.06 -7.08
C ASP A 21 11.74 11.26 -8.33
N ASN A 22 12.98 11.76 -8.18
CA ASN A 22 13.91 11.99 -9.27
C ASN A 22 15.24 11.28 -9.01
N ALA A 23 15.27 9.98 -9.24
CA ALA A 23 16.48 9.17 -9.09
C ALA A 23 16.58 8.07 -10.15
N ILE A 24 17.82 7.71 -10.46
CA ILE A 24 18.20 6.49 -11.17
C ILE A 24 19.18 5.71 -10.30
N PHE A 25 18.99 4.42 -10.17
CA PHE A 25 19.89 3.54 -9.45
C PHE A 25 20.52 2.53 -10.41
N LEU A 26 21.83 2.43 -10.39
CA LEU A 26 22.59 1.46 -11.16
C LEU A 26 23.25 0.45 -10.22
N ASN A 27 23.10 -0.82 -10.53
CA ASN A 27 23.90 -1.89 -9.95
C ASN A 27 24.78 -2.50 -11.03
N LEU A 28 26.08 -2.37 -10.89
CA LEU A 28 27.09 -2.87 -11.84
C LEU A 28 28.02 -3.88 -11.17
N GLY A 29 27.43 -4.98 -10.70
CA GLY A 29 28.17 -6.00 -9.96
C GLY A 29 28.55 -5.55 -8.56
N SER A 30 29.82 -5.17 -8.35
CA SER A 30 30.34 -4.69 -7.06
C SER A 30 30.06 -3.20 -6.82
N GLU A 31 29.85 -2.43 -7.87
CA GLU A 31 29.63 -0.99 -7.80
C GLU A 31 28.14 -0.65 -7.92
N LYS A 32 27.70 0.26 -7.07
CA LYS A 32 26.31 0.73 -7.06
C LYS A 32 26.27 2.24 -7.02
N PHE A 33 25.41 2.84 -7.83
CA PHE A 33 25.30 4.28 -7.96
C PHE A 33 23.85 4.72 -7.75
N PHE A 34 23.67 5.74 -6.92
CA PHE A 34 22.41 6.46 -6.75
C PHE A 34 22.57 7.85 -7.37
N ILE A 35 21.93 8.07 -8.51
CA ILE A 35 22.02 9.32 -9.26
C ILE A 35 20.79 10.14 -8.98
N THR A 36 20.95 11.38 -8.53
CA THR A 36 19.84 12.29 -8.22
C THR A 36 20.25 13.74 -8.46
N ASP A 37 19.32 14.67 -8.34
CA ASP A 37 19.61 16.10 -8.48
C ASP A 37 19.90 16.79 -7.12
N ALA A 38 20.30 18.05 -7.18
CA ALA A 38 20.73 18.85 -6.02
C ALA A 38 19.65 18.96 -4.91
N ARG A 39 18.36 18.76 -5.22
CA ARG A 39 17.29 18.82 -4.23
C ARG A 39 17.38 17.67 -3.21
N TYR A 40 17.93 16.53 -3.62
CA TYR A 40 17.94 15.29 -2.81
C TYR A 40 19.33 14.83 -2.43
N THR A 41 20.41 15.43 -2.96
CA THR A 41 21.80 14.97 -2.77
C THR A 41 22.21 14.92 -1.31
N ILE A 42 21.81 15.90 -0.49
CA ILE A 42 22.19 15.96 0.94
C ILE A 42 21.57 14.77 1.67
N GLU A 43 20.27 14.58 1.54
CA GLU A 43 19.56 13.47 2.17
C GLU A 43 20.01 12.10 1.63
N ALA A 44 20.26 12.01 0.32
CA ALA A 44 20.79 10.78 -0.29
C ALA A 44 22.12 10.38 0.33
N LYS A 45 23.06 11.33 0.52
CA LYS A 45 24.36 11.09 1.16
C LYS A 45 24.24 10.67 2.63
N GLU A 46 23.20 11.11 3.32
CA GLU A 46 22.95 10.77 4.73
C GLU A 46 22.31 9.39 4.88
N TYR A 47 21.35 9.05 4.02
CA TYR A 47 20.46 7.89 4.22
C TYR A 47 20.70 6.72 3.25
N ALA A 48 21.20 6.96 2.03
CA ALA A 48 21.44 5.88 1.08
C ALA A 48 22.61 5.01 1.55
N LYS A 49 22.46 3.70 1.40
CA LYS A 49 23.44 2.71 1.89
C LYS A 49 23.99 1.88 0.74
N ASN A 50 25.25 1.51 0.86
CA ASN A 50 25.90 0.59 -0.05
C ASN A 50 25.90 1.05 -1.52
N CYS A 51 25.94 2.37 -1.76
CA CYS A 51 26.03 2.96 -3.09
C CYS A 51 26.76 4.30 -3.03
N GLU A 52 27.37 4.70 -4.13
CA GLU A 52 27.90 6.04 -4.36
C GLU A 52 26.74 6.97 -4.77
N VAL A 53 26.65 8.15 -4.15
CA VAL A 53 25.64 9.16 -4.48
C VAL A 53 26.26 10.17 -5.45
N ILE A 54 25.64 10.28 -6.62
CA ILE A 54 26.06 11.19 -7.69
C ILE A 54 24.99 12.26 -7.88
N GLU A 55 25.41 13.52 -7.79
CA GLU A 55 24.58 14.67 -8.13
C GLU A 55 24.67 14.96 -9.62
N SER A 56 23.51 15.10 -10.28
CA SER A 56 23.44 15.48 -11.68
C SER A 56 22.16 16.23 -12.01
N ALA A 57 22.30 17.26 -12.84
CA ALA A 57 21.14 17.94 -13.43
C ALA A 57 20.47 17.10 -14.54
N ASN A 58 21.19 16.17 -15.15
CA ASN A 58 20.68 15.23 -16.15
C ASN A 58 21.03 13.79 -15.77
N LEU A 59 20.08 13.12 -15.14
CA LEU A 59 20.27 11.76 -14.59
C LEU A 59 20.57 10.73 -15.69
N ILE A 60 19.94 10.89 -16.87
CA ILE A 60 20.12 9.95 -17.98
C ILE A 60 21.54 10.07 -18.55
N ASP A 61 22.03 11.26 -18.76
CA ASP A 61 23.38 11.46 -19.29
C ASP A 61 24.44 10.92 -18.30
N SER A 62 24.29 11.21 -17.00
CA SER A 62 25.16 10.65 -15.97
C SER A 62 25.10 9.12 -15.91
N ALA A 63 23.91 8.53 -16.00
CA ALA A 63 23.77 7.08 -16.09
C ALA A 63 24.52 6.51 -17.30
N LYS A 64 24.40 7.16 -18.47
CA LYS A 64 25.14 6.75 -19.70
C LYS A 64 26.65 6.83 -19.55
N GLU A 65 27.14 7.89 -18.94
CA GLU A 65 28.59 8.06 -18.67
C GLU A 65 29.13 6.94 -17.78
N ILE A 66 28.41 6.61 -16.71
CA ILE A 66 28.76 5.51 -15.81
C ILE A 66 28.75 4.16 -16.56
N LEU A 67 27.70 3.91 -17.35
CA LEU A 67 27.57 2.68 -18.13
C LEU A 67 28.72 2.53 -19.14
N LYS A 68 29.12 3.60 -19.84
CA LYS A 68 30.26 3.61 -20.77
C LYS A 68 31.56 3.34 -20.06
N LYS A 69 31.79 3.97 -18.90
CA LYS A 69 33.03 3.81 -18.10
C LYS A 69 33.20 2.39 -17.60
N ASN A 70 32.13 1.71 -17.25
CA ASN A 70 32.17 0.37 -16.67
C ASN A 70 32.24 -0.76 -17.73
N SER A 71 32.18 -0.44 -19.01
CA SER A 71 32.36 -1.39 -20.13
C SER A 71 31.51 -2.66 -20.01
N ILE A 72 30.27 -2.52 -19.53
CA ILE A 72 29.32 -3.65 -19.39
C ILE A 72 28.75 -4.05 -20.76
N LYS A 73 28.43 -5.33 -20.93
CA LYS A 73 27.83 -5.85 -22.17
C LYS A 73 26.31 -5.84 -22.16
N SER A 74 25.73 -6.03 -20.99
CA SER A 74 24.26 -6.06 -20.84
C SER A 74 23.81 -5.48 -19.49
N ILE A 75 22.59 -4.95 -19.47
CA ILE A 75 21.95 -4.41 -18.29
C ILE A 75 20.45 -4.74 -18.29
N THR A 76 19.95 -5.26 -17.17
CA THR A 76 18.52 -5.56 -17.00
C THR A 76 17.74 -4.31 -16.59
N PHE A 77 16.56 -4.12 -17.14
CA PHE A 77 15.65 -3.04 -16.75
C PHE A 77 14.19 -3.51 -16.77
N ASP A 78 13.34 -2.83 -16.01
CA ASP A 78 11.88 -3.02 -16.07
C ASP A 78 11.29 -1.97 -17.02
N PRO A 79 10.69 -2.36 -18.16
CA PRO A 79 10.10 -1.41 -19.11
C PRO A 79 8.92 -0.62 -18.52
N ASN A 80 8.30 -1.07 -17.41
CA ASN A 80 7.26 -0.32 -16.73
C ASN A 80 7.79 0.91 -15.96
N ASP A 81 9.09 0.95 -15.66
CA ASP A 81 9.70 2.02 -14.85
C ASP A 81 10.17 3.20 -15.68
N PHE A 82 10.26 3.04 -17.00
CA PHE A 82 10.77 4.06 -17.93
C PHE A 82 9.68 4.50 -18.90
N THR A 83 9.58 5.80 -19.13
CA THR A 83 8.83 6.30 -20.28
C THR A 83 9.55 5.93 -21.58
N PHE A 84 8.80 5.82 -22.67
CA PHE A 84 9.38 5.54 -23.98
C PHE A 84 10.45 6.57 -24.40
N PHE A 85 10.27 7.84 -23.99
CA PHE A 85 11.24 8.90 -24.25
C PHE A 85 12.54 8.68 -23.48
N GLU A 86 12.44 8.35 -22.20
CA GLU A 86 13.61 8.08 -21.35
C GLU A 86 14.37 6.85 -21.84
N TYR A 87 13.65 5.77 -22.17
CA TYR A 87 14.26 4.57 -22.73
C TYR A 87 15.05 4.89 -24.01
N LYS A 88 14.44 5.60 -24.97
CA LYS A 88 15.15 6.03 -26.21
C LYS A 88 16.40 6.83 -25.93
N ASN A 89 16.36 7.72 -24.94
CA ASN A 89 17.51 8.57 -24.60
C ASN A 89 18.62 7.77 -23.94
N ILE A 90 18.28 6.85 -23.03
CA ILE A 90 19.31 6.11 -22.30
C ILE A 90 20.04 5.09 -23.17
N VAL A 91 19.33 4.44 -24.10
CA VAL A 91 19.96 3.41 -24.98
C VAL A 91 20.75 4.06 -26.13
N LYS A 92 20.48 5.34 -26.45
CA LYS A 92 21.11 6.02 -27.58
C LYS A 92 22.62 6.12 -27.36
N ASP A 93 23.41 5.82 -28.38
CA ASP A 93 24.87 5.88 -28.39
C ASP A 93 25.58 5.00 -27.33
N LEU A 94 24.90 3.91 -26.90
CA LEU A 94 25.47 2.85 -26.08
C LEU A 94 25.52 1.53 -26.86
N ASP A 95 26.68 0.87 -26.81
CA ASP A 95 26.83 -0.51 -27.31
C ASP A 95 26.67 -1.49 -26.15
N ILE A 96 25.43 -1.49 -25.58
CA ILE A 96 25.04 -2.28 -24.43
C ILE A 96 23.68 -2.90 -24.71
N GLU A 97 23.53 -4.19 -24.47
CA GLU A 97 22.25 -4.87 -24.56
C GLU A 97 21.38 -4.52 -23.36
N PHE A 98 20.21 -3.91 -23.61
CA PHE A 98 19.20 -3.65 -22.59
C PHE A 98 18.21 -4.81 -22.53
N VAL A 99 18.34 -5.66 -21.51
CA VAL A 99 17.54 -6.86 -21.32
C VAL A 99 16.25 -6.48 -20.59
N GLU A 100 15.11 -6.67 -21.25
CA GLU A 100 13.78 -6.41 -20.66
C GLU A 100 13.39 -7.54 -19.71
N GLU A 101 13.11 -7.22 -18.45
CA GLU A 101 12.55 -8.15 -17.47
C GLU A 101 11.44 -7.47 -16.66
N ILE A 102 10.20 -7.73 -17.09
CA ILE A 102 9.01 -7.12 -16.48
C ILE A 102 8.88 -7.53 -15.01
N ASN A 103 8.75 -6.55 -14.13
CA ASN A 103 8.58 -6.73 -12.69
C ASN A 103 9.76 -7.46 -11.97
N PHE A 104 10.97 -7.53 -12.54
CA PHE A 104 12.07 -8.27 -11.89
C PHE A 104 12.32 -7.81 -10.45
N SER A 105 12.40 -6.51 -10.20
CA SER A 105 12.58 -5.97 -8.86
C SER A 105 11.37 -6.22 -7.96
N LYS A 106 10.15 -6.20 -8.49
CA LYS A 106 8.95 -6.55 -7.74
C LYS A 106 8.94 -8.03 -7.37
N THR A 107 9.36 -8.91 -8.27
CA THR A 107 9.50 -10.34 -8.01
C THR A 107 10.50 -10.60 -6.87
N LYS A 108 11.64 -9.92 -6.88
CA LYS A 108 12.65 -9.97 -5.82
C LYS A 108 12.08 -9.58 -4.44
N ARG A 109 11.10 -8.66 -4.39
CA ARG A 109 10.45 -8.17 -3.16
C ARG A 109 9.22 -8.99 -2.73
N LEU A 110 8.81 -10.02 -3.47
CA LEU A 110 7.64 -10.85 -3.10
C LEU A 110 7.88 -11.63 -1.81
N ILE A 111 9.06 -12.26 -1.67
CA ILE A 111 9.43 -13.00 -0.47
C ILE A 111 10.17 -12.04 0.46
N LYS A 112 9.61 -11.85 1.66
CA LYS A 112 10.12 -10.91 2.66
C LYS A 112 11.17 -11.57 3.54
N SER A 113 12.26 -10.86 3.78
CA SER A 113 13.24 -11.22 4.81
C SER A 113 12.67 -11.07 6.23
N ASP A 114 13.33 -11.65 7.22
CA ASP A 114 12.95 -11.51 8.64
C ASP A 114 12.95 -10.05 9.10
N TYR A 115 13.83 -9.23 8.55
CA TYR A 115 13.86 -7.79 8.82
C TYR A 115 12.63 -7.09 8.28
N GLU A 116 12.25 -7.36 7.03
CA GLU A 116 11.04 -6.81 6.41
C GLU A 116 9.76 -7.25 7.13
N ILE A 117 9.71 -8.51 7.58
CA ILE A 117 8.60 -9.02 8.41
C ILE A 117 8.48 -8.24 9.72
N LYS A 118 9.60 -7.89 10.37
CA LYS A 118 9.57 -7.02 11.57
C LYS A 118 9.00 -5.64 11.28
N LEU A 119 9.35 -5.05 10.13
CA LEU A 119 8.80 -3.74 9.72
C LEU A 119 7.31 -3.82 9.42
N LEU A 120 6.84 -4.85 8.71
CA LEU A 120 5.42 -5.10 8.45
C LEU A 120 4.62 -5.28 9.76
N LYS A 121 5.14 -6.07 10.70
CA LYS A 121 4.54 -6.23 12.03
C LYS A 121 4.46 -4.91 12.79
N LYS A 122 5.51 -4.07 12.69
CA LYS A 122 5.50 -2.74 13.32
C LYS A 122 4.47 -1.82 12.68
N ALA A 123 4.39 -1.77 11.34
CA ALA A 123 3.37 -1.01 10.62
C ALA A 123 1.95 -1.44 11.03
N SER A 124 1.70 -2.76 11.11
CA SER A 124 0.42 -3.32 11.55
C SER A 124 0.06 -2.93 13.00
N SER A 125 1.04 -2.95 13.91
CA SER A 125 0.84 -2.52 15.30
C SER A 125 0.48 -1.04 15.38
N LEU A 126 1.20 -0.18 14.65
CA LEU A 126 0.93 1.25 14.60
C LEU A 126 -0.45 1.54 13.99
N GLY A 127 -0.85 0.81 12.93
CA GLY A 127 -2.19 0.88 12.37
C GLY A 127 -3.28 0.50 13.39
N LYS A 128 -3.06 -0.57 14.17
CA LYS A 128 -3.97 -0.96 15.26
C LYS A 128 -4.13 0.15 16.30
N ASP A 129 -3.04 0.81 16.67
CA ASP A 129 -3.09 1.93 17.64
C ASP A 129 -3.80 3.14 17.05
N GLY A 130 -3.58 3.46 15.75
CA GLY A 130 -4.34 4.49 15.02
C GLY A 130 -5.85 4.23 15.03
N PHE A 131 -6.27 2.98 14.74
CA PHE A 131 -7.69 2.59 14.83
C PHE A 131 -8.28 2.73 16.23
N LYS A 132 -7.51 2.40 17.28
CA LYS A 132 -7.97 2.58 18.66
C LYS A 132 -8.20 4.05 19.03
N GLU A 133 -7.26 4.92 18.66
CA GLU A 133 -7.39 6.36 18.92
C GLU A 133 -8.53 6.97 18.09
N PHE A 134 -8.69 6.55 16.85
CA PHE A 134 -9.81 6.99 16.02
C PHE A 134 -11.15 6.50 16.57
N ALA A 135 -11.23 5.27 17.09
CA ALA A 135 -12.45 4.78 17.76
C ALA A 135 -12.80 5.60 19.00
N LYS A 136 -11.82 5.96 19.82
CA LYS A 136 -12.03 6.87 20.97
C LYS A 136 -12.54 8.23 20.51
N TYR A 137 -11.98 8.78 19.43
CA TYR A 137 -12.45 10.04 18.87
C TYR A 137 -13.89 9.94 18.39
N ILE A 138 -14.26 8.88 17.65
CA ILE A 138 -15.65 8.68 17.20
C ILE A 138 -16.59 8.57 18.39
N LYS A 139 -16.23 7.78 19.41
CA LYS A 139 -17.02 7.63 20.63
C LYS A 139 -17.32 8.97 21.31
N ASN A 140 -16.35 9.83 21.42
CA ASN A 140 -16.46 11.05 22.21
C ASN A 140 -16.95 12.25 21.39
N SER A 141 -16.67 12.30 20.09
CA SER A 141 -16.85 13.49 19.25
C SER A 141 -17.36 13.20 17.84
N GLY A 142 -17.63 11.95 17.50
CA GLY A 142 -18.01 11.55 16.14
C GLY A 142 -19.46 11.87 15.76
N PHE A 143 -20.35 12.05 16.75
CA PHE A 143 -21.77 12.34 16.49
C PHE A 143 -21.94 13.63 15.66
N LYS A 144 -22.74 13.55 14.59
CA LYS A 144 -22.96 14.63 13.62
C LYS A 144 -21.73 15.08 12.84
N LYS A 145 -20.57 14.42 12.96
CA LYS A 145 -19.42 14.68 12.10
C LYS A 145 -19.69 14.15 10.70
N SER A 146 -19.29 14.93 9.69
CA SER A 146 -19.36 14.52 8.29
C SER A 146 -18.29 13.49 7.95
N GLU A 147 -18.48 12.71 6.87
CA GLU A 147 -17.43 11.80 6.38
C GLU A 147 -16.11 12.55 6.12
N LYS A 148 -16.16 13.80 5.63
CA LYS A 148 -14.96 14.64 5.45
C LYS A 148 -14.24 14.95 6.75
N GLU A 149 -14.97 15.31 7.81
CA GLU A 149 -14.40 15.56 9.13
C GLU A 149 -13.84 14.28 9.75
N LEU A 150 -14.53 13.15 9.57
CA LEU A 150 -14.07 11.83 10.02
C LEU A 150 -12.85 11.36 9.24
N TYR A 151 -12.82 11.57 7.92
CA TYR A 151 -11.67 11.29 7.07
C TYR A 151 -10.41 12.04 7.55
N PHE A 152 -10.52 13.35 7.79
CA PHE A 152 -9.40 14.15 8.29
C PHE A 152 -8.88 13.62 9.63
N ASN A 153 -9.78 13.22 10.53
CA ASN A 153 -9.39 12.66 11.81
C ASN A 153 -8.82 11.23 11.67
N ALA A 154 -9.34 10.40 10.78
CA ALA A 154 -8.74 9.11 10.47
C ALA A 154 -7.30 9.29 9.99
N TYR A 155 -7.07 10.20 9.02
CA TYR A 155 -5.72 10.54 8.55
C TYR A 155 -4.80 10.98 9.71
N LYS A 156 -5.28 11.90 10.56
CA LYS A 156 -4.53 12.40 11.72
C LYS A 156 -4.09 11.28 12.67
N PHE A 157 -4.96 10.33 12.97
CA PHE A 157 -4.64 9.23 13.89
C PHE A 157 -3.80 8.15 13.24
N MET A 158 -4.03 7.84 11.96
CA MET A 158 -3.20 6.89 11.22
C MET A 158 -1.79 7.42 11.00
N SER A 159 -1.64 8.71 10.70
CA SER A 159 -0.32 9.34 10.56
C SER A 159 0.39 9.59 11.90
N GLN A 160 -0.14 9.11 13.03
CA GLN A 160 0.42 9.38 14.38
C GLN A 160 0.60 10.88 14.61
N LYS A 161 -0.38 11.70 14.21
CA LYS A 161 -0.37 13.18 14.27
C LYS A 161 0.68 13.84 13.35
N GLY A 162 1.07 13.19 12.29
CA GLY A 162 2.01 13.71 11.30
C GLY A 162 3.43 13.17 11.41
N GLU A 163 3.71 12.31 12.39
CA GLU A 163 5.03 11.67 12.53
C GLU A 163 5.28 10.58 11.47
N LEU A 164 4.21 10.03 10.91
CA LEU A 164 4.26 8.96 9.91
C LEU A 164 3.37 9.29 8.72
N GLU A 165 3.61 8.62 7.62
CA GLU A 165 2.71 8.64 6.46
C GLU A 165 1.60 7.59 6.62
N THR A 166 0.47 7.81 5.96
CA THR A 166 -0.52 6.76 5.74
C THR A 166 -0.12 5.88 4.56
N SER A 167 -0.53 4.61 4.56
CA SER A 167 -0.26 3.68 3.44
C SER A 167 -0.94 4.15 2.15
N PHE A 168 -2.12 4.72 2.30
CA PHE A 168 -2.96 5.32 1.28
C PHE A 168 -3.92 6.32 1.94
N ASN A 169 -4.63 7.09 1.14
CA ASN A 169 -5.66 8.00 1.65
C ASN A 169 -6.78 7.20 2.32
N PRO A 170 -7.07 7.40 3.61
CA PRO A 170 -8.11 6.65 4.30
C PRO A 170 -9.46 6.72 3.60
N ILE A 171 -10.25 5.65 3.68
CA ILE A 171 -11.65 5.66 3.28
C ILE A 171 -12.48 5.70 4.55
N VAL A 172 -13.41 6.64 4.64
CA VAL A 172 -14.39 6.71 5.72
C VAL A 172 -15.76 6.91 5.09
N ALA A 173 -16.61 5.91 5.20
CA ALA A 173 -17.89 5.87 4.50
C ALA A 173 -19.03 5.44 5.41
N ILE A 174 -20.18 6.12 5.28
CA ILE A 174 -21.38 5.91 6.12
C ILE A 174 -22.49 5.31 5.27
N ASN A 175 -23.02 4.17 5.73
CA ASN A 175 -24.17 3.47 5.15
C ASN A 175 -23.96 3.20 3.63
N GLU A 176 -24.81 3.73 2.75
CA GLU A 176 -24.79 3.49 1.30
C GLU A 176 -23.49 3.93 0.61
N ASN A 177 -22.77 4.92 1.16
CA ASN A 177 -21.49 5.31 0.60
C ASN A 177 -20.42 4.21 0.78
N ALA A 178 -20.55 3.40 1.84
CA ALA A 178 -19.66 2.27 2.11
C ALA A 178 -19.79 1.10 1.09
N ALA A 179 -20.81 1.13 0.22
CA ALA A 179 -20.92 0.17 -0.88
C ALA A 179 -19.96 0.44 -2.05
N LYS A 180 -19.29 1.59 -2.06
CA LYS A 180 -18.35 1.96 -3.10
C LYS A 180 -16.92 1.55 -2.68
N PRO A 181 -16.20 0.73 -3.45
CA PRO A 181 -14.85 0.27 -3.09
C PRO A 181 -13.85 1.42 -2.86
N HIS A 182 -13.98 2.51 -3.63
CA HIS A 182 -13.16 3.72 -3.50
C HIS A 182 -14.04 4.92 -3.13
N ALA A 183 -14.78 4.81 -2.02
CA ALA A 183 -15.68 5.86 -1.57
C ALA A 183 -14.92 7.16 -1.25
N LEU A 184 -15.33 8.23 -1.91
CA LEU A 184 -14.89 9.58 -1.54
C LEU A 184 -15.73 10.10 -0.36
N PRO A 185 -15.14 10.82 0.60
CA PRO A 185 -15.86 11.35 1.73
C PRO A 185 -16.84 12.46 1.32
N THR A 186 -18.09 12.34 1.78
CA THR A 186 -19.19 13.28 1.51
C THR A 186 -19.49 14.18 2.71
N ASN A 187 -20.54 14.98 2.59
CA ASN A 187 -21.07 15.79 3.70
C ASN A 187 -22.08 15.00 4.58
N LYS A 188 -22.29 13.70 4.31
CA LYS A 188 -23.14 12.85 5.14
C LYS A 188 -22.61 12.81 6.57
N ARG A 189 -23.51 13.01 7.54
CA ARG A 189 -23.16 13.11 8.95
C ARG A 189 -23.50 11.84 9.69
N LEU A 190 -22.57 11.38 10.54
CA LEU A 190 -22.70 10.19 11.35
C LEU A 190 -23.77 10.37 12.42
N LYS A 191 -24.74 9.43 12.42
CA LYS A 191 -25.83 9.36 13.40
C LYS A 191 -25.75 8.05 14.18
N LYS A 192 -26.49 7.98 15.27
CA LYS A 192 -26.63 6.75 16.04
C LYS A 192 -27.22 5.64 15.14
N ASP A 193 -26.71 4.44 15.31
CA ASP A 193 -27.05 3.21 14.59
C ASP A 193 -26.67 3.21 13.09
N ASP A 194 -25.99 4.24 12.56
CA ASP A 194 -25.40 4.20 11.22
C ASP A 194 -24.28 3.15 11.15
N LEU A 195 -24.12 2.52 9.97
CA LEU A 195 -22.93 1.76 9.66
C LEU A 195 -21.82 2.72 9.27
N ILE A 196 -20.62 2.47 9.77
CA ILE A 196 -19.40 3.16 9.35
C ILE A 196 -18.36 2.14 8.93
N LEU A 197 -17.85 2.28 7.72
CA LEU A 197 -16.71 1.56 7.19
C LEU A 197 -15.50 2.48 7.21
N VAL A 198 -14.40 1.97 7.71
CA VAL A 198 -13.10 2.65 7.69
C VAL A 198 -12.07 1.72 7.11
N ASP A 199 -11.39 2.18 6.08
CA ASP A 199 -10.26 1.51 5.45
C ASP A 199 -9.04 2.42 5.51
N ALA A 200 -7.99 1.97 6.18
CA ALA A 200 -6.82 2.80 6.46
C ALA A 200 -5.59 1.97 6.84
N GLY A 201 -4.44 2.57 6.66
CA GLY A 201 -3.17 1.95 7.03
C GLY A 201 -2.08 2.96 7.34
N VAL A 202 -1.02 2.48 7.95
CA VAL A 202 0.18 3.23 8.33
C VAL A 202 1.36 2.77 7.51
N LYS A 203 2.15 3.70 7.01
CA LYS A 203 3.42 3.45 6.33
C LYS A 203 4.58 3.70 7.30
N TYR A 204 5.30 2.65 7.63
CA TYR A 204 6.45 2.69 8.50
C TYR A 204 7.70 2.22 7.76
N LYS A 205 8.67 3.11 7.55
CA LYS A 205 9.89 2.80 6.78
C LYS A 205 9.57 2.15 5.44
N ARG A 206 8.63 2.72 4.68
CA ARG A 206 8.12 2.21 3.38
C ARG A 206 7.31 0.90 3.45
N TYR A 207 7.15 0.26 4.60
CA TYR A 207 6.30 -0.93 4.77
C TYR A 207 4.92 -0.52 5.27
N CYS A 208 3.90 -1.02 4.59
CA CYS A 208 2.52 -0.58 4.76
C CYS A 208 1.70 -1.59 5.57
N SER A 209 0.86 -1.11 6.46
CA SER A 209 -0.30 -1.86 6.95
C SER A 209 -1.53 -1.48 6.15
N ASP A 210 -2.51 -2.36 6.14
CA ASP A 210 -3.78 -2.19 5.47
C ASP A 210 -4.86 -2.89 6.28
N ARG A 211 -5.93 -2.18 6.63
CA ARG A 211 -7.01 -2.74 7.42
C ARG A 211 -8.34 -2.04 7.15
N THR A 212 -9.34 -2.82 6.77
CA THR A 212 -10.72 -2.38 6.70
C THR A 212 -11.51 -2.86 7.92
N CYS A 213 -12.27 -1.98 8.53
CA CYS A 213 -13.19 -2.26 9.63
C CYS A 213 -14.56 -1.67 9.36
N THR A 214 -15.60 -2.43 9.70
CA THR A 214 -17.00 -1.95 9.71
C THR A 214 -17.56 -2.05 11.12
N SER A 215 -18.22 -1.00 11.57
CA SER A 215 -18.83 -0.93 12.90
C SER A 215 -20.18 -0.21 12.84
N VAL A 216 -20.95 -0.30 13.93
CA VAL A 216 -22.17 0.51 14.13
C VAL A 216 -21.85 1.71 15.01
N ALA A 217 -22.35 2.87 14.66
CA ALA A 217 -22.19 4.09 15.43
C ALA A 217 -23.00 4.03 16.76
N ASN A 218 -22.47 3.26 17.70
CA ASN A 218 -22.93 3.25 19.09
C ASN A 218 -21.92 4.03 19.93
N PHE A 219 -22.25 5.27 20.27
CA PHE A 219 -21.37 6.19 20.96
C PHE A 219 -21.09 5.81 22.43
N ASP A 220 -21.84 4.87 23.02
CA ASP A 220 -21.58 4.40 24.38
C ASP A 220 -20.39 3.41 24.42
N ASN A 221 -20.24 2.57 23.39
CA ASN A 221 -19.22 1.53 23.32
C ASN A 221 -18.58 1.36 21.94
N PHE A 222 -18.46 2.43 21.16
CA PHE A 222 -17.90 2.40 19.82
C PHE A 222 -16.48 1.82 19.81
N ASN A 223 -16.24 0.85 18.93
CA ASN A 223 -14.93 0.25 18.71
C ASN A 223 -14.80 -0.31 17.28
N PHE A 224 -13.58 -0.66 16.89
CA PHE A 224 -13.24 -1.37 15.66
C PHE A 224 -12.72 -2.80 15.93
N GLU A 225 -13.23 -3.43 16.97
CA GLU A 225 -12.88 -4.82 17.26
C GLU A 225 -13.41 -5.75 16.16
N ARG A 226 -12.76 -6.90 16.00
CA ARG A 226 -13.09 -7.87 14.95
C ARG A 226 -14.50 -8.46 15.10
N LYS A 227 -14.99 -8.61 16.32
CA LYS A 227 -16.36 -9.08 16.59
C LYS A 227 -17.25 -7.88 16.81
N GLN A 228 -18.23 -7.72 15.94
CA GLN A 228 -19.24 -6.66 16.01
C GLN A 228 -20.62 -7.26 16.24
N THR A 229 -21.49 -6.50 16.89
CA THR A 229 -22.90 -6.88 17.11
C THR A 229 -23.80 -5.82 16.51
N PHE A 230 -24.61 -6.22 15.56
CA PHE A 230 -25.55 -5.35 14.86
C PHE A 230 -26.99 -5.64 15.32
N LYS A 231 -27.76 -4.61 15.64
CA LYS A 231 -29.20 -4.75 15.94
C LYS A 231 -29.99 -5.30 14.75
N ASN A 232 -29.60 -4.88 13.55
CA ASN A 232 -30.20 -5.37 12.31
C ASN A 232 -29.64 -6.78 12.00
N LYS A 233 -30.51 -7.79 12.08
CA LYS A 233 -30.15 -9.20 11.85
C LYS A 233 -29.54 -9.45 10.46
N LYS A 234 -29.95 -8.68 9.46
CA LYS A 234 -29.44 -8.80 8.10
C LYS A 234 -27.98 -8.28 8.02
N HIS A 235 -27.70 -7.13 8.64
CA HIS A 235 -26.34 -6.62 8.73
C HIS A 235 -25.43 -7.61 9.49
N GLN A 236 -25.93 -8.21 10.60
CA GLN A 236 -25.21 -9.24 11.32
C GLN A 236 -24.89 -10.45 10.44
N LYS A 237 -25.88 -10.97 9.72
CA LYS A 237 -25.69 -12.13 8.83
C LYS A 237 -24.64 -11.84 7.75
N ILE A 238 -24.70 -10.68 7.10
CA ILE A 238 -23.69 -10.27 6.09
C ILE A 238 -22.31 -10.16 6.70
N TYR A 239 -22.20 -9.47 7.84
CA TYR A 239 -20.93 -9.29 8.53
C TYR A 239 -20.29 -10.63 8.90
N ASP A 240 -21.08 -11.55 9.46
CA ASP A 240 -20.60 -12.89 9.88
C ASP A 240 -20.14 -13.74 8.67
N ILE A 241 -20.82 -13.62 7.52
CA ILE A 241 -20.40 -14.29 6.28
C ILE A 241 -19.04 -13.77 5.83
N VAL A 242 -18.86 -12.45 5.76
CA VAL A 242 -17.58 -11.83 5.34
C VAL A 242 -16.46 -12.19 6.32
N LEU A 243 -16.74 -12.13 7.63
CA LEU A 243 -15.77 -12.49 8.65
C LEU A 243 -15.32 -13.96 8.53
N LYS A 244 -16.26 -14.88 8.35
CA LYS A 244 -15.96 -16.31 8.16
C LYS A 244 -15.19 -16.57 6.87
N ALA A 245 -15.52 -15.89 5.78
CA ALA A 245 -14.80 -16.00 4.52
C ALA A 245 -13.32 -15.57 4.69
N GLN A 246 -13.08 -14.44 5.37
CA GLN A 246 -11.74 -13.97 5.68
C GLN A 246 -10.99 -14.97 6.57
N GLU A 247 -11.62 -15.48 7.63
CA GLU A 247 -11.02 -16.47 8.53
C GLU A 247 -10.63 -17.77 7.80
N LYS A 248 -11.50 -18.21 6.89
CA LYS A 248 -11.26 -19.41 6.08
C LYS A 248 -10.05 -19.18 5.16
N SER A 249 -10.00 -18.06 4.44
CA SER A 249 -8.88 -17.76 3.56
C SER A 249 -7.55 -17.67 4.31
N ILE A 250 -7.52 -17.01 5.46
CA ILE A 250 -6.32 -16.92 6.31
C ILE A 250 -5.89 -18.32 6.79
N LYS A 251 -6.84 -19.15 7.20
CA LYS A 251 -6.57 -20.50 7.70
C LYS A 251 -6.04 -21.44 6.61
N GLU A 252 -6.52 -21.30 5.39
CA GLU A 252 -6.20 -22.20 4.27
C GLU A 252 -5.01 -21.73 3.45
N ALA A 253 -4.65 -20.44 3.50
CA ALA A 253 -3.49 -19.91 2.78
C ALA A 253 -2.18 -20.62 3.20
N ARG A 254 -1.38 -21.01 2.22
CA ARG A 254 -0.08 -21.68 2.40
C ARG A 254 0.96 -21.11 1.44
N ALA A 255 2.22 -21.23 1.79
CA ALA A 255 3.32 -20.95 0.89
C ALA A 255 3.21 -21.80 -0.40
N GLY A 256 3.46 -21.19 -1.54
CA GLY A 256 3.34 -21.80 -2.87
C GLY A 256 1.97 -21.71 -3.54
N MET A 257 0.92 -21.32 -2.81
CA MET A 257 -0.38 -21.05 -3.44
C MET A 257 -0.34 -19.79 -4.28
N LYS A 258 -1.06 -19.80 -5.40
CA LYS A 258 -1.30 -18.58 -6.18
C LYS A 258 -2.26 -17.65 -5.44
N ALA A 259 -2.06 -16.34 -5.54
CA ALA A 259 -2.92 -15.35 -4.90
C ALA A 259 -4.41 -15.50 -5.33
N CYS A 260 -4.65 -15.84 -6.60
CA CYS A 260 -6.01 -16.10 -7.12
C CYS A 260 -6.69 -17.31 -6.46
N ASP A 261 -5.92 -18.32 -6.05
CA ASP A 261 -6.48 -19.49 -5.36
C ASP A 261 -6.89 -19.15 -3.93
N VAL A 262 -6.11 -18.28 -3.26
CA VAL A 262 -6.46 -17.76 -1.93
C VAL A 262 -7.69 -16.86 -2.00
N ASP A 263 -7.80 -15.97 -3.00
CA ASP A 263 -8.99 -15.16 -3.26
C ASP A 263 -10.22 -16.03 -3.53
N LYS A 264 -10.05 -17.10 -4.32
CA LYS A 264 -11.12 -18.04 -4.64
C LYS A 264 -11.75 -18.68 -3.39
N ILE A 265 -10.98 -18.97 -2.35
CA ILE A 265 -11.49 -19.52 -1.09
C ILE A 265 -12.58 -18.60 -0.49
N ALA A 266 -12.31 -17.28 -0.47
CA ALA A 266 -13.30 -16.32 0.03
C ALA A 266 -14.51 -16.22 -0.90
N ARG A 267 -14.30 -16.14 -2.22
CA ARG A 267 -15.39 -16.01 -3.20
C ARG A 267 -16.32 -17.20 -3.20
N ASP A 268 -15.78 -18.43 -3.18
CA ASP A 268 -16.58 -19.65 -3.14
C ASP A 268 -17.40 -19.76 -1.86
N PHE A 269 -16.91 -19.20 -0.74
CA PHE A 269 -17.66 -19.16 0.51
C PHE A 269 -18.76 -18.12 0.50
N ILE A 270 -18.51 -16.95 -0.11
CA ILE A 270 -19.43 -15.82 -0.14
C ILE A 270 -20.56 -16.04 -1.16
N SER A 271 -20.26 -16.50 -2.38
CA SER A 271 -21.20 -16.57 -3.50
C SER A 271 -22.49 -17.34 -3.20
N PRO A 272 -22.49 -18.54 -2.64
CA PRO A 272 -23.73 -19.26 -2.28
C PRO A 272 -24.56 -18.49 -1.24
N SER A 273 -23.89 -17.83 -0.29
CA SER A 273 -24.53 -17.08 0.78
C SER A 273 -25.24 -15.81 0.27
N PHE A 274 -24.66 -15.14 -0.72
CA PHE A 274 -25.29 -13.97 -1.35
C PHE A 274 -26.44 -14.35 -2.28
N THR A 275 -26.38 -15.49 -2.95
CA THR A 275 -27.51 -16.02 -3.73
C THR A 275 -28.73 -16.22 -2.82
N ILE A 276 -28.56 -16.81 -1.64
CA ILE A 276 -29.63 -16.97 -0.65
C ILE A 276 -30.15 -15.59 -0.17
N LEU A 277 -29.24 -14.64 0.10
CA LEU A 277 -29.63 -13.28 0.52
C LEU A 277 -30.34 -12.50 -0.58
N ALA A 278 -30.01 -12.71 -1.85
CA ALA A 278 -30.69 -12.09 -2.98
C ALA A 278 -32.13 -12.60 -3.14
N PHE A 279 -32.38 -13.88 -2.85
CA PHE A 279 -33.76 -14.43 -2.83
C PHE A 279 -34.58 -13.92 -1.65
N GLU A 280 -33.98 -13.53 -0.54
CA GLU A 280 -34.63 -12.91 0.63
C GLU A 280 -34.84 -11.39 0.45
N LEU A 281 -34.35 -10.80 -0.64
CA LEU A 281 -34.50 -9.39 -0.98
C LEU A 281 -35.42 -9.24 -2.20
N PRO A 282 -36.58 -8.57 -2.12
CA PRO A 282 -37.17 -8.00 -3.30
C PRO A 282 -36.18 -6.93 -3.83
N LEU A 283 -35.57 -7.26 -4.96
CA LEU A 283 -34.80 -6.30 -5.75
C LEU A 283 -35.76 -5.17 -6.16
N LYS A 284 -35.73 -4.06 -5.41
CA LYS A 284 -36.09 -2.77 -5.98
C LYS A 284 -34.80 -2.22 -6.58
N LEU A 285 -34.66 -2.45 -7.88
CA LEU A 285 -33.81 -1.71 -8.77
C LEU A 285 -34.21 -0.24 -8.79
#